data_02c1a0ae598e76a5c7c7382d02d6b8d8
#
_entry.id   02c1a0ae598e76a5c7c7382d02d6b8d8
#
_cell.length_a   1.000
_cell.length_b   1.000
_cell.length_c   1.000
_cell.angle_alpha   90.00
_cell.angle_beta   90.00
_cell.angle_gamma   90.00
#
_symmetry.space_group_name_H-M   'P 1'
#
loop_
_entity.id
_entity.type
_entity.pdbx_description
1 polymer ?
#
loop_
_entity_poly.entity_id
_entity_poly.type
_entity_poly.pdbx_seq_one_letter_code
_entity_poly.pdbx_strand_id
1 'polypeptide(L)'
;MTEIGIGIVGGGYMGKAHSVAMSAVGAVFNTALRPRLDVICASTPHSAERYRQAYGFARATDDWQVLVSDPGVEAIVIASPQSTHREIALAAMALGKPVMCEKPLGASLEDSQAMVDAADQSGVVNMVGFNYIRTPASQFARKLIAEGEIGDITWFRGEHTEDFYADPQTPASWRTTGMANGTIGDLAPHMVNGAQALIGPITQVMADVETVHRTRPGGDVTNDDQAQMLFRFDNGVMGHLYFSRVATGRKMGYAYEISGTNGAIRFDQEDQNAIWLYRREGPEATQGFTKILTGPAHPDYEPFCQGPGHGTGYQDQIIIEAKDFLEAIHKGTPIWPTFRDGHAVNRVLAAALESSAQRSWKNVGDF
;
A
#
# COMPACT_ATOMS: atom_id res chain seq x y z
N MET A 1 4.72 -19.25 22.56
CA MET A 1 5.03 -18.40 21.36
C MET A 1 5.80 -19.29 20.41
N THR A 2 5.40 -19.39 19.18
CA THR A 2 6.03 -20.23 18.15
C THR A 2 6.88 -19.34 17.24
N GLU A 3 8.11 -19.74 16.95
CA GLU A 3 8.92 -19.06 15.93
C GLU A 3 8.38 -19.38 14.53
N ILE A 4 8.55 -18.41 13.60
CA ILE A 4 8.28 -18.58 12.18
C ILE A 4 9.45 -18.01 11.37
N GLY A 5 10.01 -18.82 10.47
CA GLY A 5 11.10 -18.42 9.59
C GLY A 5 10.60 -17.52 8.44
N ILE A 6 11.14 -16.32 8.35
CA ILE A 6 10.78 -15.34 7.32
C ILE A 6 11.87 -15.25 6.27
N GLY A 7 11.48 -15.42 5.00
CA GLY A 7 12.29 -15.10 3.84
C GLY A 7 11.86 -13.76 3.22
N ILE A 8 12.84 -12.91 2.89
CA ILE A 8 12.56 -11.65 2.19
C ILE A 8 13.30 -11.63 0.84
N VAL A 9 12.54 -11.42 -0.25
CA VAL A 9 13.12 -11.25 -1.59
C VAL A 9 13.14 -9.76 -1.94
N GLY A 10 14.34 -9.21 -2.11
CA GLY A 10 14.58 -7.78 -2.31
C GLY A 10 15.07 -7.09 -1.04
N GLY A 11 16.28 -6.53 -1.07
CA GLY A 11 16.92 -5.85 0.07
C GLY A 11 16.91 -4.31 -0.03
N GLY A 12 16.15 -3.74 -0.98
CA GLY A 12 16.02 -2.30 -1.18
C GLY A 12 15.24 -1.60 -0.06
N TYR A 13 14.66 -0.43 -0.39
CA TYR A 13 13.92 0.41 0.56
C TYR A 13 12.83 -0.38 1.33
N MET A 14 11.92 -1.05 0.60
CA MET A 14 10.85 -1.84 1.23
C MET A 14 11.38 -3.10 1.88
N GLY A 15 12.38 -3.77 1.32
CA GLY A 15 13.02 -4.92 1.97
C GLY A 15 13.62 -4.57 3.33
N LYS A 16 14.24 -3.38 3.47
CA LYS A 16 14.68 -2.87 4.76
C LYS A 16 13.52 -2.61 5.70
N ALA A 17 12.47 -1.94 5.21
CA ALA A 17 11.31 -1.60 6.03
C ALA A 17 10.60 -2.85 6.58
N HIS A 18 10.41 -3.88 5.74
CA HIS A 18 9.86 -5.17 6.18
C HIS A 18 10.79 -5.93 7.13
N SER A 19 12.11 -5.86 6.92
CA SER A 19 13.07 -6.47 7.86
C SER A 19 12.96 -5.87 9.26
N VAL A 20 12.89 -4.54 9.35
CA VAL A 20 12.66 -3.82 10.61
C VAL A 20 11.30 -4.19 11.21
N ALA A 21 10.24 -4.23 10.40
CA ALA A 21 8.90 -4.56 10.86
C ALA A 21 8.84 -5.98 11.44
N MET A 22 9.38 -6.98 10.74
CA MET A 22 9.42 -8.36 11.22
C MET A 22 10.27 -8.52 12.49
N SER A 23 11.33 -7.73 12.65
CA SER A 23 12.14 -7.74 13.88
C SER A 23 11.40 -7.12 15.08
N ALA A 24 10.57 -6.09 14.83
CA ALA A 24 9.92 -5.31 15.89
C ALA A 24 8.53 -5.83 16.28
N VAL A 25 7.79 -6.40 15.35
CA VAL A 25 6.36 -6.72 15.52
C VAL A 25 6.07 -7.59 16.74
N GLY A 26 6.93 -8.55 17.00
CA GLY A 26 6.78 -9.43 18.14
C GLY A 26 6.86 -8.70 19.49
N ALA A 27 7.72 -7.70 19.61
CA ALA A 27 7.86 -6.90 20.82
C ALA A 27 6.72 -5.90 20.96
N VAL A 28 6.31 -5.26 19.84
CA VAL A 28 5.25 -4.26 19.84
C VAL A 28 3.87 -4.87 20.14
N PHE A 29 3.48 -5.89 19.38
CA PHE A 29 2.11 -6.45 19.44
C PHE A 29 1.97 -7.74 20.23
N ASN A 30 3.08 -8.25 20.80
CA ASN A 30 3.09 -9.53 21.51
C ASN A 30 2.44 -10.66 20.70
N THR A 31 2.74 -10.75 19.40
CA THR A 31 2.15 -11.70 18.46
C THR A 31 2.39 -13.17 18.88
N ALA A 32 1.44 -14.05 18.57
CA ALA A 32 1.56 -15.48 18.86
C ALA A 32 2.70 -16.14 18.06
N LEU A 33 2.94 -15.70 16.83
CA LEU A 33 4.08 -16.06 16.00
C LEU A 33 5.21 -15.04 16.18
N ARG A 34 6.43 -15.52 16.34
CA ARG A 34 7.64 -14.69 16.47
C ARG A 34 8.50 -14.83 15.21
N PRO A 35 8.60 -13.78 14.39
CA PRO A 35 9.42 -13.82 13.20
C PRO A 35 10.90 -14.04 13.55
N ARG A 36 11.53 -14.93 12.81
CA ARG A 36 12.99 -15.08 12.73
C ARG A 36 13.39 -14.68 11.29
N LEU A 37 14.27 -13.69 11.15
CA LEU A 37 14.84 -13.30 9.86
C LEU A 37 15.79 -14.40 9.38
N ASP A 38 15.29 -15.31 8.52
CA ASP A 38 16.02 -16.51 8.14
C ASP A 38 16.88 -16.30 6.89
N VAL A 39 16.26 -16.00 5.75
CA VAL A 39 16.98 -15.81 4.49
C VAL A 39 16.59 -14.50 3.82
N ILE A 40 17.60 -13.73 3.37
CA ILE A 40 17.39 -12.59 2.48
C ILE A 40 17.94 -12.91 1.09
N CYS A 41 17.15 -12.57 0.05
CA CYS A 41 17.58 -12.69 -1.34
C CYS A 41 17.76 -11.31 -1.97
N ALA A 42 18.83 -11.15 -2.75
CA ALA A 42 19.09 -9.96 -3.57
C ALA A 42 19.76 -10.36 -4.89
N SER A 43 19.82 -9.41 -5.84
CA SER A 43 20.25 -9.65 -7.23
C SER A 43 21.70 -10.10 -7.42
N THR A 44 22.55 -10.03 -6.40
CA THR A 44 23.95 -10.50 -6.44
C THR A 44 24.38 -11.03 -5.08
N PRO A 45 25.34 -12.00 -5.03
CA PRO A 45 25.88 -12.50 -3.75
C PRO A 45 26.39 -11.39 -2.84
N HIS A 46 27.06 -10.39 -3.42
CA HIS A 46 27.61 -9.23 -2.67
C HIS A 46 26.50 -8.40 -2.02
N SER A 47 25.44 -8.08 -2.77
CA SER A 47 24.30 -7.30 -2.22
C SER A 47 23.52 -8.11 -1.18
N ALA A 48 23.33 -9.40 -1.41
CA ALA A 48 22.63 -10.29 -0.49
C ALA A 48 23.37 -10.38 0.85
N GLU A 49 24.70 -10.59 0.83
CA GLU A 49 25.51 -10.65 2.06
C GLU A 49 25.54 -9.31 2.79
N ARG A 50 25.65 -8.19 2.07
CA ARG A 50 25.56 -6.85 2.67
C ARG A 50 24.24 -6.62 3.39
N TYR A 51 23.10 -7.03 2.80
CA TYR A 51 21.79 -6.91 3.43
C TYR A 51 21.61 -7.89 4.60
N ARG A 52 22.14 -9.10 4.48
CA ARG A 52 22.16 -10.07 5.59
C ARG A 52 22.77 -9.45 6.84
N GLN A 53 23.96 -8.89 6.71
CA GLN A 53 24.69 -8.26 7.83
C GLN A 53 23.95 -7.02 8.35
N ALA A 54 23.46 -6.17 7.43
CA ALA A 54 22.81 -4.90 7.80
C ALA A 54 21.46 -5.10 8.50
N TYR A 55 20.70 -6.15 8.14
CA TYR A 55 19.33 -6.36 8.62
C TYR A 55 19.21 -7.52 9.62
N GLY A 56 20.30 -8.26 9.86
CA GLY A 56 20.33 -9.32 10.86
C GLY A 56 19.76 -10.68 10.43
N PHE A 57 19.76 -10.98 9.12
CA PHE A 57 19.35 -12.30 8.64
C PHE A 57 20.38 -13.38 8.99
N ALA A 58 19.88 -14.59 9.23
CA ALA A 58 20.76 -15.74 9.46
C ALA A 58 21.57 -16.12 8.21
N ARG A 59 20.93 -16.07 7.03
CA ARG A 59 21.49 -16.50 5.75
C ARG A 59 21.16 -15.52 4.64
N ALA A 60 21.92 -15.61 3.52
CA ALA A 60 21.69 -14.83 2.30
C ALA A 60 21.82 -15.71 1.05
N THR A 61 21.15 -15.33 -0.02
CA THR A 61 21.25 -15.95 -1.34
C THR A 61 21.02 -14.91 -2.44
N ASP A 62 21.54 -15.14 -3.64
CA ASP A 62 21.21 -14.37 -4.84
C ASP A 62 20.23 -15.11 -5.76
N ASP A 63 19.75 -16.27 -5.32
CA ASP A 63 18.73 -17.06 -6.02
C ASP A 63 17.45 -17.14 -5.16
N TRP A 64 16.38 -16.51 -5.65
CA TRP A 64 15.08 -16.51 -4.98
C TRP A 64 14.45 -17.91 -4.92
N GLN A 65 14.77 -18.82 -5.86
CA GLN A 65 14.28 -20.21 -5.88
C GLN A 65 14.85 -20.99 -4.69
N VAL A 66 16.12 -20.75 -4.35
CA VAL A 66 16.75 -21.31 -3.16
C VAL A 66 16.03 -20.83 -1.89
N LEU A 67 15.72 -19.53 -1.79
CA LEU A 67 14.97 -18.98 -0.66
C LEU A 67 13.58 -19.60 -0.55
N VAL A 68 12.84 -19.66 -1.66
CA VAL A 68 11.44 -20.15 -1.68
C VAL A 68 11.37 -21.64 -1.33
N SER A 69 12.35 -22.44 -1.75
CA SER A 69 12.40 -23.89 -1.47
C SER A 69 12.99 -24.23 -0.10
N ASP A 70 13.58 -23.29 0.59
CA ASP A 70 14.23 -23.53 1.89
C ASP A 70 13.22 -23.96 2.98
N PRO A 71 13.40 -25.11 3.63
CA PRO A 71 12.45 -25.58 4.64
C PRO A 71 12.44 -24.74 5.93
N GLY A 72 13.49 -23.95 6.20
CA GLY A 72 13.53 -23.01 7.32
C GLY A 72 12.76 -21.71 7.07
N VAL A 73 12.43 -21.41 5.80
CA VAL A 73 11.59 -20.28 5.40
C VAL A 73 10.13 -20.75 5.35
N GLU A 74 9.32 -20.27 6.27
CA GLU A 74 7.92 -20.69 6.44
C GLU A 74 6.93 -19.66 5.87
N ALA A 75 7.33 -18.38 5.74
CA ALA A 75 6.55 -17.33 5.10
C ALA A 75 7.46 -16.38 4.31
N ILE A 76 6.94 -15.81 3.24
CA ILE A 76 7.74 -15.04 2.27
C ILE A 76 7.19 -13.62 2.15
N VAL A 77 8.11 -12.63 2.19
CA VAL A 77 7.84 -11.24 1.86
C VAL A 77 8.53 -10.90 0.54
N ILE A 78 7.76 -10.45 -0.45
CA ILE A 78 8.26 -10.06 -1.77
C ILE A 78 8.34 -8.54 -1.81
N ALA A 79 9.56 -8.01 -1.82
CA ALA A 79 9.90 -6.59 -1.86
C ALA A 79 10.90 -6.28 -2.99
N SER A 80 10.92 -7.13 -4.01
CA SER A 80 11.71 -7.02 -5.25
C SER A 80 10.96 -6.17 -6.29
N PRO A 81 11.55 -5.88 -7.47
CA PRO A 81 10.82 -5.20 -8.53
C PRO A 81 9.56 -5.95 -8.96
N GLN A 82 8.49 -5.22 -9.26
CA GLN A 82 7.16 -5.77 -9.56
C GLN A 82 7.13 -6.79 -10.70
N SER A 83 8.08 -6.74 -11.64
CA SER A 83 8.23 -7.72 -12.71
C SER A 83 8.58 -9.13 -12.23
N THR A 84 9.02 -9.29 -10.99
CA THR A 84 9.38 -10.57 -10.37
C THR A 84 8.32 -11.09 -9.40
N HIS A 85 7.30 -10.29 -9.08
CA HIS A 85 6.30 -10.65 -8.07
C HIS A 85 5.58 -11.96 -8.41
N ARG A 86 5.10 -12.08 -9.66
CA ARG A 86 4.33 -13.25 -10.13
C ARG A 86 5.08 -14.56 -9.92
N GLU A 87 6.27 -14.68 -10.48
CA GLU A 87 7.01 -15.95 -10.46
C GLU A 87 7.36 -16.39 -9.02
N ILE A 88 7.76 -15.44 -8.17
CA ILE A 88 8.11 -15.72 -6.78
C ILE A 88 6.85 -16.12 -5.98
N ALA A 89 5.75 -15.37 -6.14
CA ALA A 89 4.51 -15.65 -5.44
C ALA A 89 3.91 -17.01 -5.83
N LEU A 90 3.86 -17.33 -7.14
CA LEU A 90 3.37 -18.63 -7.62
C LEU A 90 4.21 -19.79 -7.07
N ALA A 91 5.53 -19.67 -7.08
CA ALA A 91 6.42 -20.69 -6.54
C ALA A 91 6.23 -20.89 -5.02
N ALA A 92 6.08 -19.80 -4.27
CA ALA A 92 5.83 -19.87 -2.84
C ALA A 92 4.50 -20.55 -2.50
N MET A 93 3.42 -20.17 -3.20
CA MET A 93 2.08 -20.72 -3.01
C MET A 93 2.00 -22.20 -3.40
N ALA A 94 2.73 -22.62 -4.45
CA ALA A 94 2.83 -24.03 -4.84
C ALA A 94 3.48 -24.89 -3.74
N LEU A 95 4.28 -24.29 -2.86
CA LEU A 95 4.88 -24.97 -1.69
C LEU A 95 4.08 -24.75 -0.40
N GLY A 96 2.87 -24.18 -0.49
CA GLY A 96 2.00 -23.93 0.65
C GLY A 96 2.50 -22.82 1.60
N LYS A 97 3.39 -21.94 1.15
CA LYS A 97 3.95 -20.86 1.98
C LYS A 97 3.12 -19.59 1.89
N PRO A 98 2.73 -18.98 3.02
CA PRO A 98 2.11 -17.67 3.07
C PRO A 98 2.97 -16.60 2.39
N VAL A 99 2.31 -15.67 1.68
CA VAL A 99 3.00 -14.62 0.90
C VAL A 99 2.46 -13.24 1.23
N MET A 100 3.34 -12.33 1.59
CA MET A 100 3.11 -10.89 1.57
C MET A 100 3.87 -10.30 0.39
N CYS A 101 3.19 -9.55 -0.48
CA CYS A 101 3.77 -8.98 -1.69
C CYS A 101 3.61 -7.47 -1.73
N GLU A 102 4.67 -6.75 -2.10
CA GLU A 102 4.60 -5.31 -2.32
C GLU A 102 3.67 -4.93 -3.48
N LYS A 103 3.20 -3.71 -3.42
CA LYS A 103 2.40 -3.08 -4.49
C LYS A 103 3.30 -2.52 -5.63
N PRO A 104 2.77 -2.38 -6.85
CA PRO A 104 1.54 -3.00 -7.35
C PRO A 104 1.68 -4.52 -7.34
N LEU A 105 0.56 -5.24 -7.19
CA LEU A 105 0.60 -6.70 -7.02
C LEU A 105 1.32 -7.41 -8.17
N GLY A 106 1.12 -6.98 -9.40
CA GLY A 106 1.79 -7.49 -10.60
C GLY A 106 2.18 -6.36 -11.54
N ALA A 107 3.11 -6.62 -12.45
CA ALA A 107 3.51 -5.66 -13.48
C ALA A 107 2.45 -5.48 -14.56
N SER A 108 1.50 -6.41 -14.68
CA SER A 108 0.37 -6.41 -15.61
C SER A 108 -0.90 -6.95 -14.94
N LEU A 109 -2.05 -6.78 -15.60
CA LEU A 109 -3.29 -7.42 -15.15
C LEU A 109 -3.20 -8.94 -15.18
N GLU A 110 -2.57 -9.50 -16.22
CA GLU A 110 -2.36 -10.95 -16.35
C GLU A 110 -1.52 -11.48 -15.19
N ASP A 111 -0.44 -10.78 -14.80
CA ASP A 111 0.39 -11.18 -13.68
C ASP A 111 -0.41 -11.21 -12.36
N SER A 112 -1.14 -10.13 -12.08
CA SER A 112 -1.92 -10.04 -10.85
C SER A 112 -3.09 -11.02 -10.83
N GLN A 113 -3.74 -11.31 -11.96
CA GLN A 113 -4.78 -12.34 -12.04
C GLN A 113 -4.20 -13.74 -11.79
N ALA A 114 -3.05 -14.07 -12.39
CA ALA A 114 -2.39 -15.35 -12.15
C ALA A 114 -2.01 -15.55 -10.67
N MET A 115 -1.63 -14.46 -9.98
CA MET A 115 -1.36 -14.50 -8.53
C MET A 115 -2.64 -14.72 -7.70
N VAL A 116 -3.77 -14.12 -8.10
CA VAL A 116 -5.09 -14.39 -7.48
C VAL A 116 -5.49 -15.85 -7.68
N ASP A 117 -5.38 -16.36 -8.91
CA ASP A 117 -5.75 -17.74 -9.23
C ASP A 117 -4.91 -18.75 -8.41
N ALA A 118 -3.61 -18.50 -8.28
CA ALA A 118 -2.72 -19.32 -7.45
C ALA A 118 -3.07 -19.24 -5.96
N ALA A 119 -3.45 -18.06 -5.45
CA ALA A 119 -3.89 -17.88 -4.08
C ALA A 119 -5.20 -18.63 -3.79
N ASP A 120 -6.17 -18.56 -4.71
CA ASP A 120 -7.45 -19.28 -4.61
C ASP A 120 -7.26 -20.80 -4.67
N GLN A 121 -6.37 -21.29 -5.53
CA GLN A 121 -6.08 -22.72 -5.67
C GLN A 121 -5.33 -23.30 -4.47
N SER A 122 -4.36 -22.58 -3.94
CA SER A 122 -3.55 -23.04 -2.82
C SER A 122 -4.24 -22.86 -1.46
N GLY A 123 -5.12 -21.86 -1.32
CA GLY A 123 -5.76 -21.47 -0.06
C GLY A 123 -4.80 -20.89 0.98
N VAL A 124 -3.55 -20.56 0.61
CA VAL A 124 -2.58 -19.99 1.54
C VAL A 124 -2.90 -18.54 1.86
N VAL A 125 -2.50 -18.11 3.05
CA VAL A 125 -2.59 -16.70 3.44
C VAL A 125 -1.77 -15.84 2.50
N ASN A 126 -2.41 -14.81 1.96
CA ASN A 126 -1.76 -13.84 1.07
C ASN A 126 -2.17 -12.42 1.45
N MET A 127 -1.27 -11.45 1.28
CA MET A 127 -1.49 -10.05 1.60
C MET A 127 -0.70 -9.13 0.67
N VAL A 128 -1.27 -7.96 0.33
CA VAL A 128 -0.56 -6.90 -0.42
C VAL A 128 -0.12 -5.78 0.53
N GLY A 129 1.08 -5.26 0.32
CA GLY A 129 1.67 -4.19 1.12
C GLY A 129 1.08 -2.81 0.81
N PHE A 130 -0.08 -2.48 1.40
CA PHE A 130 -0.66 -1.14 1.37
C PHE A 130 -0.57 -0.48 2.75
N ASN A 131 0.57 0.12 3.05
CA ASN A 131 0.87 0.61 4.40
C ASN A 131 0.11 1.88 4.82
N TYR A 132 -0.14 2.85 3.92
CA TYR A 132 -0.68 4.16 4.34
C TYR A 132 -2.06 4.08 4.99
N ILE A 133 -2.93 3.18 4.53
CA ILE A 133 -4.23 2.96 5.16
C ILE A 133 -4.13 2.37 6.58
N ARG A 134 -2.94 1.92 6.99
CA ARG A 134 -2.67 1.31 8.29
C ARG A 134 -2.38 2.30 9.41
N THR A 135 -2.29 3.62 9.13
CA THR A 135 -2.14 4.59 10.21
C THR A 135 -3.29 4.46 11.20
N PRO A 136 -3.06 4.60 12.52
CA PRO A 136 -4.13 4.64 13.52
C PRO A 136 -5.24 5.63 13.18
N ALA A 137 -4.88 6.79 12.59
CA ALA A 137 -5.85 7.79 12.13
C ALA A 137 -6.72 7.27 10.97
N SER A 138 -6.13 6.63 9.94
CA SER A 138 -6.91 6.06 8.83
C SER A 138 -7.75 4.85 9.26
N GLN A 139 -7.25 4.01 10.17
CA GLN A 139 -8.06 2.93 10.74
C GLN A 139 -9.23 3.48 11.56
N PHE A 140 -9.02 4.59 12.27
CA PHE A 140 -10.10 5.27 12.97
C PHE A 140 -11.12 5.87 11.99
N ALA A 141 -10.68 6.47 10.88
CA ALA A 141 -11.57 6.94 9.81
C ALA A 141 -12.46 5.79 9.28
N ARG A 142 -11.86 4.62 8.98
CA ARG A 142 -12.63 3.42 8.57
C ARG A 142 -13.68 3.04 9.61
N LYS A 143 -13.30 3.04 10.88
CA LYS A 143 -14.22 2.72 11.98
C LYS A 143 -15.39 3.71 12.02
N LEU A 144 -15.13 5.01 11.99
CA LEU A 144 -16.16 6.05 12.01
C LEU A 144 -17.14 5.93 10.83
N ILE A 145 -16.62 5.62 9.63
CA ILE A 145 -17.47 5.41 8.44
C ILE A 145 -18.33 4.16 8.61
N ALA A 146 -17.75 3.04 9.07
CA ALA A 146 -18.46 1.79 9.28
C ALA A 146 -19.55 1.90 10.37
N GLU A 147 -19.34 2.74 11.37
CA GLU A 147 -20.30 3.04 12.45
C GLU A 147 -21.37 4.07 12.03
N GLY A 148 -21.28 4.63 10.82
CA GLY A 148 -22.25 5.60 10.30
C GLY A 148 -22.12 7.02 10.89
N GLU A 149 -21.01 7.35 11.54
CA GLU A 149 -20.80 8.63 12.22
C GLU A 149 -20.95 9.86 11.33
N ILE A 150 -20.65 9.73 10.05
CA ILE A 150 -20.81 10.82 9.08
C ILE A 150 -22.05 10.66 8.18
N GLY A 151 -22.89 9.64 8.45
CA GLY A 151 -24.08 9.32 7.66
C GLY A 151 -23.75 8.71 6.29
N ASP A 152 -24.68 8.79 5.35
CA ASP A 152 -24.50 8.29 3.99
C ASP A 152 -23.41 9.09 3.27
N ILE A 153 -22.45 8.41 2.67
CA ILE A 153 -21.35 9.06 1.95
C ILE A 153 -21.91 9.72 0.68
N THR A 154 -21.53 10.96 0.46
CA THR A 154 -21.97 11.77 -0.69
C THR A 154 -20.84 12.09 -1.66
N TRP A 155 -19.59 12.08 -1.20
CA TRP A 155 -18.45 12.47 -2.02
C TRP A 155 -17.10 12.02 -1.40
N PHE A 156 -16.12 11.76 -2.27
CA PHE A 156 -14.74 11.42 -1.92
C PHE A 156 -13.74 12.24 -2.73
N ARG A 157 -12.72 12.76 -2.08
CA ARG A 157 -11.53 13.33 -2.71
C ARG A 157 -10.29 12.74 -2.09
N GLY A 158 -9.30 12.38 -2.93
CA GLY A 158 -8.01 11.92 -2.46
C GLY A 158 -6.87 12.38 -3.35
N GLU A 159 -5.66 12.34 -2.81
CA GLU A 159 -4.43 12.62 -3.55
C GLU A 159 -3.28 11.76 -3.03
N HIS A 160 -2.33 11.48 -3.91
CA HIS A 160 -1.01 11.00 -3.54
C HIS A 160 0.02 11.79 -4.34
N THR A 161 0.62 12.76 -3.67
CA THR A 161 1.43 13.80 -4.31
C THR A 161 2.78 13.92 -3.61
N GLU A 162 3.86 13.92 -4.41
CA GLU A 162 5.23 14.09 -3.95
C GLU A 162 6.01 14.98 -4.92
N ASP A 163 7.18 15.49 -4.53
CA ASP A 163 7.99 16.38 -5.36
C ASP A 163 9.36 15.83 -5.75
N PHE A 164 9.61 14.52 -5.55
CA PHE A 164 10.94 13.94 -5.76
C PHE A 164 11.43 13.97 -7.22
N TYR A 165 10.56 14.24 -8.17
CA TYR A 165 10.85 14.49 -9.58
C TYR A 165 10.45 15.90 -10.06
N ALA A 166 10.15 16.82 -9.15
CA ALA A 166 9.75 18.19 -9.50
C ALA A 166 10.88 18.97 -10.20
N ASP A 167 12.14 18.77 -9.77
CA ASP A 167 13.29 19.38 -10.43
C ASP A 167 13.56 18.69 -11.78
N PRO A 168 13.47 19.41 -12.92
CA PRO A 168 13.78 18.85 -14.24
C PRO A 168 15.23 18.41 -14.39
N GLN A 169 16.15 18.86 -13.53
CA GLN A 169 17.56 18.46 -13.51
C GLN A 169 17.79 17.13 -12.76
N THR A 170 16.79 16.57 -12.07
CA THR A 170 16.89 15.23 -11.50
C THR A 170 17.15 14.21 -12.62
N PRO A 171 18.23 13.41 -12.55
CA PRO A 171 18.58 12.48 -13.63
C PRO A 171 17.51 11.42 -13.90
N ALA A 172 17.42 10.98 -15.15
CA ALA A 172 16.64 9.82 -15.52
C ALA A 172 17.14 8.57 -14.78
N SER A 173 16.23 7.68 -14.43
CA SER A 173 16.50 6.43 -13.73
C SER A 173 15.52 5.35 -14.18
N TRP A 174 15.60 4.16 -13.61
CA TRP A 174 14.61 3.12 -13.83
C TRP A 174 13.16 3.57 -13.54
N ARG A 175 12.98 4.55 -12.65
CA ARG A 175 11.66 5.13 -12.32
C ARG A 175 11.06 6.01 -13.43
N THR A 176 11.87 6.42 -14.40
CA THR A 176 11.42 7.29 -15.51
C THR A 176 11.05 6.49 -16.76
N THR A 177 11.08 5.16 -16.69
CA THR A 177 10.77 4.28 -17.80
C THR A 177 9.80 3.16 -17.39
N GLY A 178 8.92 2.77 -18.32
CA GLY A 178 7.90 1.74 -18.08
C GLY A 178 6.70 2.24 -17.26
N MET A 179 5.50 1.90 -17.74
CA MET A 179 4.24 2.41 -17.14
C MET A 179 4.06 2.06 -15.68
N ALA A 180 4.50 0.87 -15.25
CA ALA A 180 4.42 0.42 -13.86
C ALA A 180 5.30 1.26 -12.89
N ASN A 181 6.23 2.07 -13.40
CA ASN A 181 7.10 2.95 -12.62
C ASN A 181 6.68 4.43 -12.70
N GLY A 182 5.63 4.76 -13.44
CA GLY A 182 5.02 6.08 -13.48
C GLY A 182 4.19 6.38 -12.22
N THR A 183 3.63 7.56 -12.16
CA THR A 183 2.78 7.98 -11.03
C THR A 183 1.55 7.06 -10.87
N ILE A 184 0.94 6.64 -11.99
CA ILE A 184 -0.17 5.67 -11.96
C ILE A 184 0.28 4.32 -11.44
N GLY A 185 1.49 3.86 -11.74
CA GLY A 185 2.00 2.57 -11.25
C GLY A 185 2.57 2.60 -9.82
N ASP A 186 3.13 3.73 -9.39
CA ASP A 186 3.84 3.84 -8.11
C ASP A 186 3.00 4.49 -7.00
N LEU A 187 2.39 5.65 -7.25
CA LEU A 187 1.66 6.41 -6.23
C LEU A 187 0.16 6.08 -6.18
N ALA A 188 -0.48 5.95 -7.34
CA ALA A 188 -1.92 5.73 -7.41
C ALA A 188 -2.40 4.45 -6.70
N PRO A 189 -1.66 3.31 -6.69
CA PRO A 189 -2.13 2.10 -6.01
C PRO A 189 -2.53 2.31 -4.56
N HIS A 190 -1.77 3.12 -3.82
CA HIS A 190 -2.04 3.39 -2.41
C HIS A 190 -3.36 4.13 -2.19
N MET A 191 -3.62 5.20 -2.96
CA MET A 191 -4.82 6.00 -2.78
C MET A 191 -6.06 5.32 -3.38
N VAL A 192 -5.92 4.56 -4.47
CA VAL A 192 -7.01 3.72 -5.01
C VAL A 192 -7.39 2.66 -3.98
N ASN A 193 -6.41 1.98 -3.37
CA ASN A 193 -6.67 1.06 -2.25
C ASN A 193 -7.34 1.77 -1.07
N GLY A 194 -6.83 2.94 -0.68
CA GLY A 194 -7.43 3.76 0.39
C GLY A 194 -8.89 4.12 0.12
N ALA A 195 -9.20 4.59 -1.09
CA ALA A 195 -10.56 4.92 -1.50
C ALA A 195 -11.49 3.68 -1.42
N GLN A 196 -11.04 2.54 -1.96
CA GLN A 196 -11.81 1.29 -1.91
C GLN A 196 -11.97 0.76 -0.48
N ALA A 197 -10.97 0.91 0.37
CA ALA A 197 -11.02 0.51 1.78
C ALA A 197 -11.99 1.34 2.63
N LEU A 198 -12.14 2.61 2.29
CA LEU A 198 -12.96 3.56 3.03
C LEU A 198 -14.42 3.58 2.56
N ILE A 199 -14.67 3.38 1.25
CA ILE A 199 -15.99 3.58 0.67
C ILE A 199 -16.54 2.30 0.02
N GLY A 200 -15.72 1.58 -0.74
CA GLY A 200 -16.13 0.41 -1.51
C GLY A 200 -15.50 0.35 -2.91
N PRO A 201 -15.85 -0.63 -3.73
CA PRO A 201 -15.25 -0.82 -5.05
C PRO A 201 -15.46 0.37 -6.00
N ILE A 202 -14.41 0.73 -6.74
CA ILE A 202 -14.50 1.68 -7.86
C ILE A 202 -14.95 0.92 -9.10
N THR A 203 -16.01 1.38 -9.76
CA THR A 203 -16.64 0.69 -10.90
C THR A 203 -16.47 1.39 -12.22
N GLN A 204 -16.30 2.72 -12.22
CA GLN A 204 -16.14 3.53 -13.44
C GLN A 204 -15.07 4.60 -13.21
N VAL A 205 -14.26 4.87 -14.23
CA VAL A 205 -13.22 5.90 -14.19
C VAL A 205 -13.17 6.72 -15.48
N MET A 206 -12.78 7.99 -15.32
CA MET A 206 -12.30 8.85 -16.38
C MET A 206 -11.03 9.54 -15.91
N ALA A 207 -9.95 9.43 -16.69
CA ALA A 207 -8.65 9.93 -16.29
C ALA A 207 -7.98 10.75 -17.38
N ASP A 208 -7.07 11.64 -16.94
CA ASP A 208 -6.09 12.32 -17.78
C ASP A 208 -4.70 12.09 -17.16
N VAL A 209 -3.76 11.61 -17.99
CA VAL A 209 -2.42 11.16 -17.56
C VAL A 209 -1.38 11.91 -18.39
N GLU A 210 -0.39 12.51 -17.72
CA GLU A 210 0.57 13.40 -18.37
C GLU A 210 2.02 13.10 -17.96
N THR A 211 2.93 13.20 -18.95
CA THR A 211 4.38 13.31 -18.75
C THR A 211 4.77 14.78 -18.83
N VAL A 212 5.07 15.41 -17.70
CA VAL A 212 5.45 16.83 -17.61
C VAL A 212 6.86 17.06 -18.14
N HIS A 213 7.82 16.25 -17.70
CA HIS A 213 9.23 16.35 -18.10
C HIS A 213 9.60 15.19 -19.02
N ARG A 214 9.46 15.38 -20.33
CA ARG A 214 9.68 14.33 -21.36
C ARG A 214 11.14 13.93 -21.51
N THR A 215 12.07 14.79 -21.09
CA THR A 215 13.52 14.51 -21.11
C THR A 215 14.15 14.96 -19.80
N ARG A 216 15.17 14.23 -19.36
CA ARG A 216 15.95 14.52 -18.15
C ARG A 216 17.42 14.26 -18.42
N PRO A 217 18.37 14.81 -17.62
CA PRO A 217 19.77 14.41 -17.73
C PRO A 217 19.88 12.88 -17.70
N GLY A 218 20.51 12.32 -18.74
CA GLY A 218 20.71 10.86 -18.86
C GLY A 218 19.66 10.08 -19.65
N GLY A 219 18.55 10.69 -20.10
CA GLY A 219 17.61 9.99 -20.97
C GLY A 219 16.20 10.56 -21.07
N ASP A 220 15.37 9.89 -21.88
CA ASP A 220 13.97 10.22 -22.05
C ASP A 220 13.12 9.63 -20.93
N VAL A 221 12.00 10.29 -20.66
CA VAL A 221 10.94 9.83 -19.74
C VAL A 221 9.82 9.22 -20.56
N THR A 222 9.52 7.94 -20.33
CA THR A 222 8.52 7.19 -21.10
C THR A 222 7.28 6.81 -20.30
N ASN A 223 7.15 7.36 -19.08
CA ASN A 223 6.00 7.15 -18.23
C ASN A 223 5.45 8.49 -17.68
N ASP A 224 4.38 8.42 -16.94
CA ASP A 224 3.65 9.57 -16.44
C ASP A 224 4.29 10.20 -15.20
N ASP A 225 4.19 11.54 -15.11
CA ASP A 225 4.59 12.34 -13.95
C ASP A 225 3.40 12.74 -13.07
N GLN A 226 2.21 12.84 -13.65
CA GLN A 226 0.99 13.18 -12.94
C GLN A 226 -0.26 12.63 -13.63
N ALA A 227 -1.34 12.49 -12.85
CA ALA A 227 -2.64 12.09 -13.35
C ALA A 227 -3.78 12.65 -12.50
N GLN A 228 -4.92 12.89 -13.14
CA GLN A 228 -6.18 13.15 -12.47
C GLN A 228 -7.23 12.13 -12.89
N MET A 229 -8.09 11.74 -11.96
CA MET A 229 -9.11 10.72 -12.18
C MET A 229 -10.43 11.13 -11.52
N LEU A 230 -11.50 11.18 -12.31
CA LEU A 230 -12.88 11.16 -11.83
C LEU A 230 -13.34 9.71 -11.80
N PHE A 231 -14.15 9.33 -10.83
CA PHE A 231 -14.60 7.94 -10.72
C PHE A 231 -15.95 7.81 -10.00
N ARG A 232 -16.53 6.60 -10.10
CA ARG A 232 -17.70 6.21 -9.34
C ARG A 232 -17.44 4.92 -8.58
N PHE A 233 -17.93 4.90 -7.34
CA PHE A 233 -18.03 3.69 -6.56
C PHE A 233 -19.25 2.85 -6.97
N ASP A 234 -19.33 1.60 -6.54
CA ASP A 234 -20.45 0.69 -6.78
C ASP A 234 -21.79 1.19 -6.20
N ASN A 235 -21.73 1.92 -5.09
CA ASN A 235 -22.88 2.57 -4.47
C ASN A 235 -23.33 3.88 -5.18
N GLY A 236 -22.69 4.24 -6.31
CA GLY A 236 -22.99 5.42 -7.11
C GLY A 236 -22.34 6.71 -6.64
N VAL A 237 -21.69 6.73 -5.48
CA VAL A 237 -20.95 7.91 -4.98
C VAL A 237 -19.83 8.27 -5.96
N MET A 238 -19.69 9.57 -6.23
CA MET A 238 -18.63 10.09 -7.09
C MET A 238 -17.38 10.44 -6.28
N GLY A 239 -16.23 10.31 -6.91
CA GLY A 239 -14.95 10.71 -6.34
C GLY A 239 -14.02 11.34 -7.35
N HIS A 240 -12.95 11.92 -6.81
CA HIS A 240 -11.86 12.52 -7.56
C HIS A 240 -10.53 12.17 -6.91
N LEU A 241 -9.54 11.78 -7.73
CA LEU A 241 -8.17 11.52 -7.29
C LEU A 241 -7.16 12.36 -8.08
N TYR A 242 -6.11 12.80 -7.41
CA TYR A 242 -4.96 13.46 -8.01
C TYR A 242 -3.67 12.74 -7.60
N PHE A 243 -2.82 12.48 -8.57
CA PHE A 243 -1.52 11.84 -8.39
C PHE A 243 -0.43 12.66 -9.05
N SER A 244 0.70 12.86 -8.37
CA SER A 244 1.82 13.59 -8.95
C SER A 244 3.13 13.28 -8.22
N ARG A 245 4.21 13.06 -8.97
CA ARG A 245 5.59 13.00 -8.45
C ARG A 245 6.37 14.28 -8.72
N VAL A 246 5.67 15.31 -9.23
CA VAL A 246 6.22 16.64 -9.57
C VAL A 246 5.47 17.76 -8.83
N ALA A 247 4.67 17.45 -7.81
CA ALA A 247 3.91 18.40 -7.02
C ALA A 247 4.83 19.19 -6.08
N THR A 248 5.46 20.22 -6.57
CA THR A 248 6.45 21.03 -5.85
C THR A 248 5.98 21.43 -4.46
N GLY A 249 6.74 21.07 -3.43
CA GLY A 249 6.46 21.37 -2.02
C GLY A 249 5.76 20.25 -1.25
N ARG A 250 5.15 19.26 -1.93
CA ARG A 250 4.54 18.08 -1.27
C ARG A 250 5.62 17.01 -1.07
N LYS A 251 5.77 16.55 0.17
CA LYS A 251 6.75 15.52 0.53
C LYS A 251 6.14 14.13 0.61
N MET A 252 4.92 14.04 1.14
CA MET A 252 4.15 12.82 1.30
C MET A 252 2.65 13.12 1.37
N GLY A 253 2.12 13.70 0.30
CA GLY A 253 0.74 14.15 0.24
C GLY A 253 -0.26 13.03 -0.03
N TYR A 254 -0.21 11.92 0.72
CA TYR A 254 -1.29 10.95 0.77
C TYR A 254 -2.39 11.51 1.66
N ALA A 255 -3.39 12.13 1.06
CA ALA A 255 -4.45 12.82 1.79
C ALA A 255 -5.83 12.52 1.19
N TYR A 256 -6.87 12.56 2.03
CA TYR A 256 -8.25 12.39 1.58
C TYR A 256 -9.24 13.21 2.39
N GLU A 257 -10.37 13.51 1.75
CA GLU A 257 -11.56 14.10 2.36
C GLU A 257 -12.80 13.30 1.94
N ILE A 258 -13.67 13.03 2.90
CA ILE A 258 -14.89 12.25 2.72
C ILE A 258 -16.04 13.06 3.30
N SER A 259 -17.06 13.33 2.50
CA SER A 259 -18.28 13.99 2.95
C SER A 259 -19.43 13.00 3.03
N GLY A 260 -20.19 13.09 4.09
CA GLY A 260 -21.43 12.37 4.29
C GLY A 260 -22.58 13.32 4.65
N THR A 261 -23.77 12.77 4.82
CA THR A 261 -24.98 13.54 5.13
C THR A 261 -24.94 14.18 6.52
N ASN A 262 -24.22 13.60 7.47
CA ASN A 262 -24.16 14.03 8.88
C ASN A 262 -22.79 14.55 9.31
N GLY A 263 -21.76 14.42 8.48
CA GLY A 263 -20.41 14.83 8.86
C GLY A 263 -19.42 14.71 7.72
N ALA A 264 -18.15 14.97 8.03
CA ALA A 264 -17.03 14.84 7.09
C ALA A 264 -15.74 14.45 7.82
N ILE A 265 -14.84 13.79 7.11
CA ILE A 265 -13.54 13.36 7.61
C ILE A 265 -12.46 13.89 6.67
N ARG A 266 -11.33 14.38 7.24
CA ARG A 266 -10.10 14.69 6.51
C ARG A 266 -8.91 14.00 7.16
N PHE A 267 -7.99 13.55 6.33
CA PHE A 267 -6.70 12.99 6.73
C PHE A 267 -5.61 13.51 5.80
N ASP A 268 -4.41 13.72 6.35
CA ASP A 268 -3.19 14.06 5.59
C ASP A 268 -2.01 13.30 6.20
N GLN A 269 -1.30 12.53 5.40
CA GLN A 269 -0.12 11.76 5.82
C GLN A 269 1.02 12.64 6.31
N GLU A 270 1.14 13.89 5.84
CA GLU A 270 2.12 14.85 6.36
C GLU A 270 1.79 15.28 7.81
N ASP A 271 0.55 15.06 8.28
CA ASP A 271 0.08 15.20 9.68
C ASP A 271 -0.56 13.89 10.16
N GLN A 272 0.09 12.74 9.91
CA GLN A 272 -0.48 11.38 10.02
C GLN A 272 -1.00 11.00 11.41
N ASN A 273 -0.68 11.78 12.43
CA ASN A 273 -1.10 11.53 13.81
C ASN A 273 -2.36 12.30 14.21
N ALA A 274 -3.11 12.76 13.22
CA ALA A 274 -4.36 13.45 13.44
C ALA A 274 -5.40 13.08 12.36
N ILE A 275 -6.66 13.18 12.73
CA ILE A 275 -7.79 13.19 11.85
C ILE A 275 -8.62 14.45 12.11
N TRP A 276 -9.22 15.00 11.08
CA TRP A 276 -10.15 16.09 11.19
C TRP A 276 -11.56 15.56 10.97
N LEU A 277 -12.41 15.72 11.99
CA LEU A 277 -13.80 15.26 11.99
C LEU A 277 -14.74 16.45 12.12
N TYR A 278 -15.70 16.54 11.20
CA TYR A 278 -16.86 17.42 11.33
C TYR A 278 -18.09 16.58 11.66
N ARG A 279 -18.87 17.01 12.63
CA ARG A 279 -20.20 16.48 12.93
C ARG A 279 -21.22 17.59 12.83
N ARG A 280 -22.38 17.30 12.25
CA ARG A 280 -23.50 18.22 12.18
C ARG A 280 -24.30 18.17 13.48
N GLU A 281 -23.65 18.58 14.59
CA GLU A 281 -24.21 18.55 15.92
C GLU A 281 -23.93 19.87 16.65
N GLY A 282 -24.84 20.25 17.60
CA GLY A 282 -24.69 21.45 18.40
C GLY A 282 -25.04 22.76 17.67
N PRO A 283 -24.75 23.92 18.30
CA PRO A 283 -25.06 25.23 17.73
C PRO A 283 -24.26 25.49 16.45
N GLU A 284 -24.91 26.02 15.42
CA GLU A 284 -24.30 26.32 14.11
C GLU A 284 -23.03 27.17 14.21
N ALA A 285 -22.99 28.12 15.12
CA ALA A 285 -21.83 29.01 15.33
C ALA A 285 -20.57 28.28 15.82
N THR A 286 -20.68 27.03 16.32
CA THR A 286 -19.55 26.22 16.80
C THR A 286 -19.29 25.00 15.93
N GLN A 287 -20.05 24.84 14.85
CA GLN A 287 -19.81 23.74 13.91
C GLN A 287 -18.59 24.02 13.06
N GLY A 288 -17.64 23.06 13.01
CA GLY A 288 -16.41 23.14 12.24
C GLY A 288 -15.62 21.84 12.38
N PHE A 289 -14.57 21.69 11.58
CA PHE A 289 -13.68 20.54 11.73
C PHE A 289 -12.93 20.59 13.07
N THR A 290 -13.02 19.53 13.83
CA THR A 290 -12.26 19.31 15.05
C THR A 290 -11.06 18.44 14.75
N LYS A 291 -9.84 18.89 15.08
CA LYS A 291 -8.62 18.09 15.00
C LYS A 291 -8.58 17.12 16.18
N ILE A 292 -8.51 15.83 15.88
CA ILE A 292 -8.40 14.74 16.87
C ILE A 292 -7.00 14.14 16.71
N LEU A 293 -6.17 14.28 17.75
CA LEU A 293 -4.86 13.64 17.79
C LEU A 293 -5.02 12.16 18.13
N THR A 294 -4.24 11.31 17.49
CA THR A 294 -4.22 9.88 17.81
C THR A 294 -3.62 9.60 19.17
N GLY A 295 -4.07 8.53 19.79
CA GLY A 295 -3.64 8.07 21.10
C GLY A 295 -4.10 6.63 21.37
N PRO A 296 -3.90 6.10 22.59
CA PRO A 296 -4.17 4.69 22.92
C PRO A 296 -5.61 4.21 22.66
N ALA A 297 -6.59 5.12 22.59
CA ALA A 297 -7.97 4.76 22.27
C ALA A 297 -8.21 4.51 20.77
N HIS A 298 -7.22 4.77 19.92
CA HIS A 298 -7.31 4.57 18.46
C HIS A 298 -6.78 3.20 18.06
N PRO A 299 -7.26 2.63 16.95
CA PRO A 299 -6.82 1.30 16.51
C PRO A 299 -5.30 1.20 16.36
N ASP A 300 -4.74 0.08 16.78
CA ASP A 300 -3.31 -0.26 16.68
C ASP A 300 -2.30 0.73 17.30
N TYR A 301 -2.75 1.71 18.09
CA TYR A 301 -1.86 2.73 18.69
C TYR A 301 -1.27 2.27 20.03
N GLU A 302 -2.09 1.72 20.92
CA GLU A 302 -1.68 1.36 22.30
C GLU A 302 -0.44 0.47 22.38
N PRO A 303 -0.26 -0.56 21.51
CA PRO A 303 0.89 -1.46 21.57
C PRO A 303 2.25 -0.78 21.37
N PHE A 304 2.29 0.41 20.78
CA PHE A 304 3.53 1.19 20.65
C PHE A 304 3.98 1.86 21.96
N CYS A 305 3.24 1.67 23.05
CA CYS A 305 3.54 2.21 24.39
C CYS A 305 3.69 3.73 24.43
N GLN A 306 2.90 4.46 23.64
CA GLN A 306 3.00 5.91 23.52
C GLN A 306 1.75 6.59 24.10
N GLY A 307 1.95 7.70 24.81
CA GLY A 307 0.87 8.54 25.29
C GLY A 307 0.13 9.26 24.16
N PRO A 308 -1.06 9.83 24.45
CA PRO A 308 -1.79 10.62 23.47
C PRO A 308 -0.93 11.73 22.87
N GLY A 309 -0.95 11.88 21.55
CA GLY A 309 -0.21 12.93 20.85
C GLY A 309 1.30 12.69 20.67
N HIS A 310 1.86 11.56 21.15
CA HIS A 310 3.27 11.22 20.89
C HIS A 310 3.49 10.77 19.43
N GLY A 311 2.47 10.16 18.82
CA GLY A 311 2.44 9.82 17.42
C GLY A 311 3.09 8.47 17.07
N THR A 312 2.79 8.03 15.85
CA THR A 312 3.41 6.90 15.15
C THR A 312 4.04 7.42 13.87
N GLY A 313 5.00 6.66 13.30
CA GLY A 313 5.73 7.01 12.08
C GLY A 313 5.43 6.09 10.90
N TYR A 314 6.10 6.37 9.77
CA TYR A 314 5.99 5.55 8.56
C TYR A 314 6.34 4.07 8.80
N GLN A 315 7.39 3.81 9.57
CA GLN A 315 7.81 2.45 9.88
C GLN A 315 6.76 1.68 10.70
N ASP A 316 6.01 2.38 11.56
CA ASP A 316 4.99 1.76 12.42
C ASP A 316 3.81 1.21 11.61
N GLN A 317 3.46 1.84 10.47
CA GLN A 317 2.45 1.33 9.54
C GLN A 317 2.83 -0.05 9.01
N ILE A 318 4.12 -0.27 8.70
CA ILE A 318 4.64 -1.54 8.18
C ILE A 318 4.74 -2.58 9.30
N ILE A 319 4.97 -2.15 10.55
CA ILE A 319 4.88 -3.05 11.72
C ILE A 319 3.43 -3.54 11.92
N ILE A 320 2.44 -2.66 11.71
CA ILE A 320 1.02 -3.04 11.74
C ILE A 320 0.70 -4.05 10.63
N GLU A 321 1.22 -3.85 9.40
CA GLU A 321 1.08 -4.83 8.33
C GLU A 321 1.68 -6.19 8.70
N ALA A 322 2.88 -6.19 9.26
CA ALA A 322 3.53 -7.42 9.72
C ALA A 322 2.69 -8.13 10.80
N LYS A 323 2.09 -7.39 11.75
CA LYS A 323 1.13 -7.93 12.73
C LYS A 323 -0.03 -8.63 12.05
N ASP A 324 -0.70 -7.93 11.12
CA ASP A 324 -1.86 -8.47 10.43
C ASP A 324 -1.52 -9.74 9.64
N PHE A 325 -0.38 -9.76 8.94
CA PHE A 325 0.08 -10.94 8.21
C PHE A 325 0.35 -12.13 9.14
N LEU A 326 1.04 -11.92 10.25
CA LEU A 326 1.33 -12.98 11.22
C LEU A 326 0.06 -13.48 11.92
N GLU A 327 -0.89 -12.60 12.23
CA GLU A 327 -2.19 -13.01 12.78
C GLU A 327 -3.00 -13.83 11.79
N ALA A 328 -3.00 -13.46 10.52
CA ALA A 328 -3.65 -14.22 9.47
C ALA A 328 -3.06 -15.63 9.35
N ILE A 329 -1.72 -15.75 9.37
CA ILE A 329 -1.03 -17.05 9.35
C ILE A 329 -1.40 -17.88 10.59
N HIS A 330 -1.36 -17.28 11.77
CA HIS A 330 -1.67 -17.97 13.03
C HIS A 330 -3.11 -18.49 13.08
N LYS A 331 -4.06 -17.70 12.58
CA LYS A 331 -5.49 -18.03 12.56
C LYS A 331 -5.88 -18.90 11.36
N GLY A 332 -5.04 -19.00 10.33
CA GLY A 332 -5.38 -19.66 9.07
C GLY A 332 -6.52 -18.98 8.32
N THR A 333 -6.67 -17.67 8.48
CA THR A 333 -7.79 -16.89 7.90
C THR A 333 -7.24 -15.76 7.03
N PRO A 334 -7.89 -15.46 5.87
CA PRO A 334 -7.50 -14.33 5.06
C PRO A 334 -7.59 -13.02 5.84
N ILE A 335 -6.71 -12.07 5.53
CA ILE A 335 -6.77 -10.71 6.04
C ILE A 335 -6.70 -9.72 4.88
N TRP A 336 -7.51 -8.69 4.97
CA TRP A 336 -7.47 -7.58 4.00
C TRP A 336 -6.18 -6.75 4.17
N PRO A 337 -5.54 -6.27 3.06
CA PRO A 337 -5.90 -6.53 1.67
C PRO A 337 -5.25 -7.82 1.13
N THR A 338 -6.05 -8.66 0.52
CA THR A 338 -5.61 -9.89 -0.15
C THR A 338 -5.06 -9.60 -1.57
N PHE A 339 -4.55 -10.62 -2.25
CA PHE A 339 -4.18 -10.50 -3.67
C PHE A 339 -5.38 -10.14 -4.56
N ARG A 340 -6.59 -10.56 -4.20
CA ARG A 340 -7.82 -10.17 -4.90
C ARG A 340 -8.05 -8.66 -4.80
N ASP A 341 -7.79 -8.06 -3.64
CA ASP A 341 -7.88 -6.61 -3.45
C ASP A 341 -6.79 -5.87 -4.22
N GLY A 342 -5.57 -6.41 -4.26
CA GLY A 342 -4.47 -5.89 -5.07
C GLY A 342 -4.76 -5.92 -6.57
N HIS A 343 -5.35 -7.02 -7.07
CA HIS A 343 -5.79 -7.12 -8.45
C HIS A 343 -6.92 -6.13 -8.78
N ALA A 344 -7.88 -5.95 -7.86
CA ALA A 344 -8.93 -4.95 -8.03
C ALA A 344 -8.36 -3.52 -8.18
N VAL A 345 -7.31 -3.18 -7.42
CA VAL A 345 -6.56 -1.93 -7.62
C VAL A 345 -5.93 -1.88 -9.03
N ASN A 346 -5.23 -2.93 -9.45
CA ASN A 346 -4.58 -2.97 -10.78
C ASN A 346 -5.60 -2.79 -11.92
N ARG A 347 -6.83 -3.31 -11.79
CA ARG A 347 -7.91 -3.11 -12.77
C ARG A 347 -8.32 -1.64 -12.87
N VAL A 348 -8.43 -0.94 -11.76
CA VAL A 348 -8.74 0.51 -11.75
C VAL A 348 -7.63 1.30 -12.46
N LEU A 349 -6.36 0.96 -12.22
CA LEU A 349 -5.22 1.62 -12.85
C LEU A 349 -5.19 1.37 -14.37
N ALA A 350 -5.44 0.15 -14.82
CA ALA A 350 -5.53 -0.19 -16.24
C ALA A 350 -6.68 0.56 -16.91
N ALA A 351 -7.85 0.61 -16.28
CA ALA A 351 -9.00 1.36 -16.77
C ALA A 351 -8.69 2.88 -16.85
N ALA A 352 -7.93 3.42 -15.90
CA ALA A 352 -7.50 4.83 -15.91
C ALA A 352 -6.56 5.15 -17.08
N LEU A 353 -5.58 4.28 -17.34
CA LEU A 353 -4.66 4.43 -18.49
C LEU A 353 -5.41 4.37 -19.82
N GLU A 354 -6.30 3.39 -19.97
CA GLU A 354 -7.13 3.25 -21.19
C GLU A 354 -8.10 4.42 -21.33
N SER A 355 -8.69 4.92 -20.23
CA SER A 355 -9.55 6.10 -20.21
C SER A 355 -8.82 7.34 -20.73
N SER A 356 -7.59 7.58 -20.27
CA SER A 356 -6.77 8.69 -20.72
C SER A 356 -6.43 8.58 -22.21
N ALA A 357 -6.05 7.40 -22.68
CA ALA A 357 -5.71 7.15 -24.09
C ALA A 357 -6.90 7.38 -25.02
N GLN A 358 -8.10 6.94 -24.62
CA GLN A 358 -9.31 7.04 -25.43
C GLN A 358 -10.19 8.25 -25.10
N ARG A 359 -9.83 9.04 -24.08
CA ARG A 359 -10.61 10.21 -23.61
C ARG A 359 -12.08 9.91 -23.35
N SER A 360 -12.33 8.78 -22.67
CA SER A 360 -13.70 8.28 -22.41
C SER A 360 -13.79 7.59 -21.06
N TRP A 361 -14.99 7.56 -20.47
CA TRP A 361 -15.28 6.75 -19.30
C TRP A 361 -15.06 5.28 -19.59
N LYS A 362 -14.50 4.56 -18.59
CA LYS A 362 -14.29 3.12 -18.64
C LYS A 362 -14.97 2.43 -17.46
N ASN A 363 -15.57 1.27 -17.71
CA ASN A 363 -16.01 0.38 -16.65
C ASN A 363 -14.82 -0.45 -16.19
N VAL A 364 -14.54 -0.45 -14.91
CA VAL A 364 -13.46 -1.27 -14.32
C VAL A 364 -13.75 -2.78 -14.49
N GLY A 365 -15.03 -3.14 -14.64
CA GLY A 365 -15.48 -4.49 -14.92
C GLY A 365 -14.97 -5.11 -16.23
N ASP A 366 -14.57 -4.26 -17.19
CA ASP A 366 -14.13 -4.69 -18.52
C ASP A 366 -12.64 -5.10 -18.57
N PHE A 367 -11.91 -4.95 -17.45
CA PHE A 367 -10.45 -5.20 -17.34
C PHE A 367 -10.11 -6.41 -16.49
#